data_54f75bac0adc2d27f7feb1b8f4cbcb03
#
_entry.id   54f75bac0adc2d27f7feb1b8f4cbcb03
#
_cell.length_a   1.000
_cell.length_b   1.000
_cell.length_c   1.000
_cell.angle_alpha   90.00
_cell.angle_beta   90.00
_cell.angle_gamma   90.00
#
_symmetry.space_group_name_H-M   'P 1'
#
loop_
_entity.id
_entity.type
_entity.pdbx_description
1 polymer ?
#
loop_
_entity_poly.entity_id
_entity_poly.type
_entity_poly.pdbx_seq_one_letter_code
_entity_poly.pdbx_strand_id
1 'polypeptide(L)'
;LVNQILDFRKIQNKKMKMQVQRVDIVPFVRKVMDNFEAVAEEHRIDFLFQTEKDHLYLWVDADKLEKIVFNLLSNAFKYTPNGKMITMFIREDENTVSIGVQDQGIGIAENKKKSLFVRFENLVDKNLFNQASTGIGLSLVKELVEMHKATISVDSRLGEGSCFKVDFLKGKEHYDKETEFILEDAEAPVRMGQVVDIANSSIQSETLIPDDSEKIEAVYEEDTA
;
A
#
# COMPACT_ATOMS: atom_id res chain seq x y z
N LEU A 1 2.64 -14.64 -2.56
CA LEU A 1 3.00 -15.12 -1.22
C LEU A 1 4.48 -15.48 -1.11
N VAL A 2 4.99 -16.41 -1.93
CA VAL A 2 6.39 -16.88 -1.86
C VAL A 2 7.38 -15.73 -2.02
N ASN A 3 7.16 -14.81 -2.96
CA ASN A 3 8.03 -13.66 -3.20
C ASN A 3 8.04 -12.68 -2.01
N GLN A 4 6.89 -12.44 -1.36
CA GLN A 4 6.83 -11.60 -0.16
C GLN A 4 7.62 -12.19 1.01
N ILE A 5 7.57 -13.52 1.19
CA ILE A 5 8.36 -14.22 2.22
C ILE A 5 9.86 -14.14 1.90
N LEU A 6 10.24 -14.28 0.63
CA LEU A 6 11.65 -14.18 0.19
C LEU A 6 12.19 -12.75 0.36
N ASP A 7 11.41 -11.74 -0.03
CA ASP A 7 11.78 -10.33 0.16
C ASP A 7 11.95 -10.02 1.64
N PHE A 8 11.03 -10.50 2.46
CA PHE A 8 11.10 -10.34 3.89
C PHE A 8 12.36 -11.00 4.50
N ARG A 9 12.71 -12.22 4.08
CA ARG A 9 13.98 -12.87 4.52
C ARG A 9 15.22 -12.09 4.10
N LYS A 10 15.19 -11.46 2.89
CA LYS A 10 16.29 -10.59 2.44
C LYS A 10 16.45 -9.36 3.31
N ILE A 11 15.35 -8.76 3.76
CA ILE A 11 15.37 -7.60 4.67
C ILE A 11 15.95 -8.02 6.03
N GLN A 12 15.44 -9.10 6.64
CA GLN A 12 15.92 -9.58 7.94
C GLN A 12 17.41 -9.88 7.97
N ASN A 13 17.93 -10.45 6.89
CA ASN A 13 19.36 -10.78 6.76
C ASN A 13 20.22 -9.57 6.36
N LYS A 14 19.66 -8.35 6.34
CA LYS A 14 20.33 -7.12 5.85
C LYS A 14 20.93 -7.28 4.44
N LYS A 15 20.37 -8.18 3.62
CA LYS A 15 20.83 -8.47 2.24
C LYS A 15 20.06 -7.68 1.20
N MET A 16 18.97 -6.99 1.58
CA MET A 16 18.23 -6.15 0.66
C MET A 16 18.94 -4.79 0.57
N LYS A 17 19.54 -4.53 -0.59
CA LYS A 17 20.17 -3.24 -0.87
C LYS A 17 19.14 -2.21 -1.32
N MET A 18 19.41 -0.94 -1.06
CA MET A 18 18.67 0.19 -1.60
C MET A 18 19.33 0.68 -2.87
N GLN A 19 18.55 0.80 -3.95
CA GLN A 19 18.95 1.38 -5.22
C GLN A 19 18.09 2.60 -5.50
N VAL A 20 18.54 3.74 -5.01
CA VAL A 20 17.79 4.99 -5.05
C VAL A 20 18.03 5.71 -6.36
N GLN A 21 16.97 6.14 -7.02
CA GLN A 21 16.98 6.92 -8.25
C GLN A 21 15.96 8.06 -8.18
N ARG A 22 16.09 9.02 -9.08
CA ARG A 22 15.13 10.11 -9.21
C ARG A 22 13.93 9.63 -10.03
N VAL A 23 12.79 9.47 -9.40
CA VAL A 23 11.56 8.94 -10.00
C VAL A 23 10.52 10.06 -10.13
N ASP A 24 9.87 10.16 -11.29
CA ASP A 24 8.63 10.94 -11.44
C ASP A 24 7.48 10.10 -10.88
N ILE A 25 7.06 10.41 -9.66
CA ILE A 25 6.15 9.57 -8.90
C ILE A 25 4.70 9.66 -9.37
N VAL A 26 4.30 10.72 -10.09
CA VAL A 26 2.91 10.87 -10.55
C VAL A 26 2.58 9.85 -11.64
N PRO A 27 3.30 9.80 -12.78
CA PRO A 27 3.08 8.77 -13.79
C PRO A 27 3.43 7.36 -13.26
N PHE A 28 4.41 7.26 -12.35
CA PHE A 28 4.78 5.99 -11.73
C PHE A 28 3.61 5.37 -10.94
N VAL A 29 3.00 6.15 -10.05
CA VAL A 29 1.87 5.69 -9.23
C VAL A 29 0.66 5.38 -10.10
N ARG A 30 0.38 6.21 -11.12
CA ARG A 30 -0.69 5.95 -12.08
C ARG A 30 -0.53 4.59 -12.75
N LYS A 31 0.68 4.25 -13.18
CA LYS A 31 0.96 2.95 -13.78
C LYS A 31 0.76 1.76 -12.82
N VAL A 32 1.02 1.95 -11.52
CA VAL A 32 0.66 0.92 -10.52
C VAL A 32 -0.84 0.80 -10.38
N MET A 33 -1.57 1.92 -10.42
CA MET A 33 -3.05 1.94 -10.35
C MET A 33 -3.70 1.20 -11.51
N ASP A 34 -3.13 1.27 -12.73
CA ASP A 34 -3.66 0.59 -13.92
C ASP A 34 -3.89 -0.92 -13.68
N ASN A 35 -3.12 -1.54 -12.78
CA ASN A 35 -3.29 -2.96 -12.44
C ASN A 35 -4.59 -3.25 -11.66
N PHE A 36 -5.25 -2.23 -11.14
CA PHE A 36 -6.45 -2.36 -10.30
C PHE A 36 -7.72 -1.91 -11.03
N GLU A 37 -7.64 -1.34 -12.23
CA GLU A 37 -8.79 -0.81 -12.97
C GLU A 37 -9.84 -1.89 -13.26
N ALA A 38 -9.42 -3.06 -13.74
CA ALA A 38 -10.34 -4.17 -14.03
C ALA A 38 -11.09 -4.65 -12.77
N VAL A 39 -10.40 -4.69 -11.63
CA VAL A 39 -11.01 -5.07 -10.35
C VAL A 39 -11.95 -3.96 -9.87
N ALA A 40 -11.61 -2.70 -10.06
CA ALA A 40 -12.46 -1.57 -9.72
C ALA A 40 -13.78 -1.61 -10.51
N GLU A 41 -13.72 -1.88 -11.82
CA GLU A 41 -14.90 -2.03 -12.66
C GLU A 41 -15.77 -3.23 -12.23
N GLU A 42 -15.17 -4.39 -12.01
CA GLU A 42 -15.87 -5.62 -11.60
C GLU A 42 -16.65 -5.42 -10.29
N HIS A 43 -16.04 -4.72 -9.34
CA HIS A 43 -16.63 -4.47 -8.01
C HIS A 43 -17.34 -3.13 -7.88
N ARG A 44 -17.47 -2.37 -8.99
CA ARG A 44 -18.11 -1.05 -9.02
C ARG A 44 -17.52 -0.07 -8.01
N ILE A 45 -16.21 -0.11 -7.82
CA ILE A 45 -15.48 0.78 -6.93
C ILE A 45 -15.14 2.07 -7.69
N ASP A 46 -15.51 3.23 -7.13
CA ASP A 46 -15.07 4.53 -7.62
C ASP A 46 -13.58 4.70 -7.27
N PHE A 47 -12.71 4.40 -8.26
CA PHE A 47 -11.27 4.44 -8.07
C PHE A 47 -10.69 5.75 -8.59
N LEU A 48 -10.24 6.62 -7.68
CA LEU A 48 -9.82 7.98 -7.97
C LEU A 48 -8.32 8.20 -7.74
N PHE A 49 -7.72 9.08 -8.56
CA PHE A 49 -6.38 9.59 -8.34
C PHE A 49 -6.38 11.10 -8.11
N GLN A 50 -5.87 11.54 -6.97
CA GLN A 50 -5.80 12.94 -6.58
C GLN A 50 -4.36 13.41 -6.48
N THR A 51 -3.99 14.38 -7.28
CA THR A 51 -2.70 15.08 -7.24
C THR A 51 -2.87 16.51 -7.75
N GLU A 52 -2.08 17.44 -7.23
CA GLU A 52 -2.06 18.83 -7.68
C GLU A 52 -1.09 19.07 -8.84
N LYS A 53 -0.21 18.10 -9.11
CA LYS A 53 0.85 18.20 -10.12
C LYS A 53 0.82 17.02 -11.08
N ASP A 54 1.15 17.28 -12.33
CA ASP A 54 1.31 16.23 -13.34
C ASP A 54 2.67 15.53 -13.23
N HIS A 55 3.67 16.23 -12.70
CA HIS A 55 5.02 15.73 -12.51
C HIS A 55 5.55 16.11 -11.12
N LEU A 56 6.06 15.13 -10.40
CA LEU A 56 6.68 15.33 -9.07
C LEU A 56 7.81 14.34 -8.88
N TYR A 57 9.02 14.84 -8.68
CA TYR A 57 10.20 14.00 -8.59
C TYR A 57 10.59 13.72 -7.15
N LEU A 58 10.89 12.45 -6.88
CA LEU A 58 11.30 11.97 -5.57
C LEU A 58 12.50 11.02 -5.73
N TRP A 59 13.46 11.08 -4.79
CA TRP A 59 14.55 10.12 -4.73
C TRP A 59 14.11 8.89 -3.95
N VAL A 60 13.88 7.78 -4.64
CA VAL A 60 13.37 6.52 -4.06
C VAL A 60 13.90 5.31 -4.79
N ASP A 61 13.83 4.17 -4.16
CA ASP A 61 13.98 2.88 -4.82
C ASP A 61 12.65 2.49 -5.48
N ALA A 62 12.62 2.49 -6.80
CA ALA A 62 11.40 2.30 -7.57
C ALA A 62 10.73 0.93 -7.32
N ASP A 63 11.52 -0.15 -7.23
CA ASP A 63 10.97 -1.49 -6.97
C ASP A 63 10.33 -1.59 -5.59
N LYS A 64 10.91 -0.90 -4.60
CA LYS A 64 10.37 -0.87 -3.24
C LYS A 64 9.15 0.04 -3.14
N LEU A 65 9.17 1.20 -3.84
CA LEU A 65 8.01 2.09 -3.92
C LEU A 65 6.83 1.37 -4.58
N GLU A 66 7.05 0.63 -5.67
CA GLU A 66 6.01 -0.18 -6.32
C GLU A 66 5.36 -1.15 -5.33
N LYS A 67 6.16 -1.87 -4.55
CA LYS A 67 5.68 -2.80 -3.52
C LYS A 67 4.89 -2.10 -2.42
N ILE A 68 5.33 -0.92 -1.98
CA ILE A 68 4.59 -0.11 -0.99
C ILE A 68 3.20 0.24 -1.55
N VAL A 69 3.15 0.90 -2.71
CA VAL A 69 1.91 1.37 -3.32
C VAL A 69 0.97 0.20 -3.60
N PHE A 70 1.50 -0.89 -4.18
CA PHE A 70 0.72 -2.09 -4.48
C PHE A 70 0.08 -2.71 -3.23
N ASN A 71 0.85 -2.87 -2.13
CA ASN A 71 0.30 -3.46 -0.90
C ASN A 71 -0.76 -2.55 -0.26
N LEU A 72 -0.59 -1.22 -0.31
CA LEU A 72 -1.61 -0.30 0.20
C LEU A 72 -2.89 -0.37 -0.61
N LEU A 73 -2.80 -0.38 -1.96
CA LEU A 73 -3.95 -0.54 -2.85
C LEU A 73 -4.62 -1.90 -2.67
N SER A 74 -3.85 -2.99 -2.66
CA SER A 74 -4.38 -4.34 -2.46
C SER A 74 -5.17 -4.46 -1.14
N ASN A 75 -4.70 -3.83 -0.06
CA ASN A 75 -5.46 -3.79 1.19
C ASN A 75 -6.74 -2.95 1.04
N ALA A 76 -6.69 -1.78 0.41
CA ALA A 76 -7.87 -0.95 0.20
C ALA A 76 -8.94 -1.71 -0.59
N PHE A 77 -8.58 -2.35 -1.72
CA PHE A 77 -9.52 -3.15 -2.50
C PHE A 77 -10.06 -4.35 -1.74
N LYS A 78 -9.25 -4.99 -0.91
CA LYS A 78 -9.65 -6.15 -0.11
C LYS A 78 -10.72 -5.82 0.93
N TYR A 79 -10.63 -4.65 1.56
CA TYR A 79 -11.47 -4.28 2.69
C TYR A 79 -12.53 -3.24 2.37
N THR A 80 -12.69 -2.87 1.11
CA THR A 80 -13.71 -1.94 0.62
C THR A 80 -14.86 -2.71 -0.03
N PRO A 81 -16.10 -2.58 0.47
CA PRO A 81 -17.28 -3.19 -0.16
C PRO A 81 -17.53 -2.65 -1.57
N ASN A 82 -18.27 -3.43 -2.37
CA ASN A 82 -18.69 -3.04 -3.70
C ASN A 82 -19.47 -1.71 -3.70
N GLY A 83 -19.29 -0.89 -4.74
CA GLY A 83 -20.00 0.38 -4.89
C GLY A 83 -19.50 1.52 -3.98
N LYS A 84 -18.36 1.34 -3.34
CA LYS A 84 -17.69 2.34 -2.51
C LYS A 84 -16.52 3.01 -3.23
N MET A 85 -15.81 3.92 -2.56
CA MET A 85 -14.74 4.70 -3.14
C MET A 85 -13.38 4.33 -2.55
N ILE A 86 -12.36 4.31 -3.43
CA ILE A 86 -10.95 4.26 -3.08
C ILE A 86 -10.25 5.42 -3.77
N THR A 87 -9.51 6.21 -3.00
CA THR A 87 -8.74 7.35 -3.51
C THR A 87 -7.26 7.14 -3.26
N MET A 88 -6.47 7.04 -4.33
CA MET A 88 -5.02 7.18 -4.29
C MET A 88 -4.67 8.64 -4.35
N PHE A 89 -3.74 9.14 -3.52
CA PHE A 89 -3.36 10.55 -3.54
C PHE A 89 -1.86 10.75 -3.41
N ILE A 90 -1.39 11.85 -4.02
CA ILE A 90 -0.06 12.40 -3.83
C ILE A 90 -0.22 13.86 -3.38
N ARG A 91 0.45 14.22 -2.29
CA ARG A 91 0.47 15.59 -1.77
C ARG A 91 1.91 16.01 -1.52
N GLU A 92 2.22 17.24 -1.85
CA GLU A 92 3.53 17.81 -1.60
C GLU A 92 3.43 18.86 -0.50
N ASP A 93 4.34 18.78 0.46
CA ASP A 93 4.54 19.77 1.50
C ASP A 93 5.93 20.38 1.35
N GLU A 94 6.32 21.31 2.22
CA GLU A 94 7.61 22.00 2.18
C GLU A 94 8.78 21.01 2.15
N ASN A 95 8.82 20.03 3.03
CA ASN A 95 9.93 19.10 3.21
C ASN A 95 9.62 17.64 2.87
N THR A 96 8.37 17.34 2.58
CA THR A 96 7.91 15.97 2.37
C THR A 96 7.02 15.83 1.14
N VAL A 97 6.92 14.59 0.68
CA VAL A 97 5.92 14.14 -0.28
C VAL A 97 5.15 12.99 0.33
N SER A 98 3.86 13.15 0.43
CA SER A 98 2.93 12.14 0.94
C SER A 98 2.35 11.33 -0.21
N ILE A 99 2.44 10.01 -0.13
CA ILE A 99 1.76 9.07 -1.02
C ILE A 99 0.82 8.24 -0.14
N GLY A 100 -0.47 8.20 -0.47
CA GLY A 100 -1.42 7.50 0.38
C GLY A 100 -2.66 6.99 -0.34
N VAL A 101 -3.37 6.09 0.34
CA VAL A 101 -4.62 5.49 -0.10
C VAL A 101 -5.67 5.71 0.97
N GLN A 102 -6.80 6.26 0.58
CA GLN A 102 -7.99 6.41 1.41
C GLN A 102 -9.09 5.49 0.86
N ASP A 103 -9.67 4.70 1.72
CA ASP A 103 -10.78 3.79 1.39
C ASP A 103 -12.03 4.09 2.22
N GLN A 104 -13.18 3.67 1.70
CA GLN A 104 -14.46 3.65 2.40
C GLN A 104 -14.81 2.23 2.84
N GLY A 105 -13.81 1.51 3.34
CA GLY A 105 -13.93 0.13 3.79
C GLY A 105 -14.49 0.00 5.20
N ILE A 106 -14.35 -1.20 5.74
CA ILE A 106 -14.82 -1.55 7.09
C ILE A 106 -14.14 -0.76 8.22
N GLY A 107 -13.00 -0.10 7.92
CA GLY A 107 -12.18 0.55 8.91
C GLY A 107 -11.49 -0.38 9.89
N ILE A 108 -10.83 0.19 10.91
CA ILE A 108 -9.99 -0.52 11.85
C ILE A 108 -10.29 -0.05 13.26
N ALA A 109 -10.60 -0.99 14.14
CA ALA A 109 -10.84 -0.70 15.55
C ALA A 109 -9.59 -0.13 16.23
N GLU A 110 -9.75 0.78 17.18
CA GLU A 110 -8.66 1.52 17.84
C GLU A 110 -7.66 0.59 18.53
N ASN A 111 -8.15 -0.46 19.19
CA ASN A 111 -7.34 -1.46 19.85
C ASN A 111 -6.45 -2.26 18.88
N LYS A 112 -6.86 -2.40 17.61
CA LYS A 112 -6.14 -3.14 16.56
C LYS A 112 -5.10 -2.29 15.81
N LYS A 113 -5.17 -0.96 15.86
CA LYS A 113 -4.24 -0.07 15.15
C LYS A 113 -2.79 -0.27 15.56
N LYS A 114 -2.52 -0.55 16.83
CA LYS A 114 -1.15 -0.76 17.35
C LYS A 114 -0.47 -2.00 16.79
N SER A 115 -1.24 -3.01 16.40
CA SER A 115 -0.73 -4.28 15.87
C SER A 115 -0.75 -4.39 14.35
N LEU A 116 -1.26 -3.36 13.63
CA LEU A 116 -1.35 -3.33 12.16
C LEU A 116 -0.06 -3.72 11.42
N PHE A 117 1.06 -3.31 11.97
CA PHE A 117 2.39 -3.52 11.39
C PHE A 117 3.15 -4.67 12.04
N VAL A 118 2.49 -5.40 12.98
CA VAL A 118 3.06 -6.60 13.60
C VAL A 118 2.84 -7.80 12.66
N ARG A 119 3.84 -8.65 12.58
CA ARG A 119 3.88 -9.80 11.67
C ARG A 119 2.87 -10.86 12.06
N PHE A 120 2.24 -11.46 11.07
CA PHE A 120 1.31 -12.58 11.24
C PHE A 120 0.07 -12.27 12.09
N GLU A 121 -0.15 -11.03 12.47
CA GLU A 121 -1.43 -10.63 13.06
C GLU A 121 -2.45 -10.40 11.94
N ASN A 122 -3.45 -11.26 11.93
CA ASN A 122 -4.65 -11.07 11.12
C ASN A 122 -5.63 -10.25 11.97
N LEU A 123 -5.91 -9.04 11.56
CA LEU A 123 -6.74 -8.07 12.28
C LEU A 123 -8.24 -8.35 12.14
N VAL A 124 -8.60 -9.22 11.22
CA VAL A 124 -9.97 -9.60 10.93
C VAL A 124 -10.17 -11.06 11.28
N ASP A 125 -11.26 -11.35 11.99
CA ASP A 125 -11.61 -12.70 12.42
C ASP A 125 -11.71 -13.64 11.20
N LYS A 126 -11.04 -14.78 11.26
CA LYS A 126 -11.00 -15.77 10.17
C LYS A 126 -12.40 -16.29 9.77
N ASN A 127 -13.38 -16.09 10.64
CA ASN A 127 -14.75 -16.54 10.41
C ASN A 127 -15.58 -15.59 9.55
N LEU A 128 -15.16 -14.31 9.41
CA LEU A 128 -15.90 -13.28 8.70
C LEU A 128 -15.49 -13.14 7.24
N PHE A 129 -14.23 -13.47 6.94
CA PHE A 129 -13.70 -13.39 5.59
C PHE A 129 -13.03 -14.74 5.28
N ASN A 130 -13.57 -15.46 4.33
CA ASN A 130 -13.07 -16.77 3.85
C ASN A 130 -11.64 -16.71 3.25
N GLN A 131 -10.82 -15.73 3.67
CA GLN A 131 -9.56 -15.42 3.04
C GLN A 131 -8.43 -15.39 4.05
N ALA A 132 -7.44 -16.23 3.79
CA ALA A 132 -6.16 -16.23 4.49
C ALA A 132 -5.33 -14.99 4.12
N SER A 133 -5.55 -13.87 4.84
CA SER A 133 -4.56 -12.79 4.79
C SER A 133 -3.28 -13.28 5.46
N THR A 134 -2.14 -13.10 4.79
CA THR A 134 -0.85 -13.60 5.27
C THR A 134 -0.32 -12.83 6.48
N GLY A 135 -0.90 -11.66 6.80
CA GLY A 135 -0.42 -10.75 7.83
C GLY A 135 1.00 -10.20 7.55
N ILE A 136 1.49 -10.35 6.30
CA ILE A 136 2.86 -9.95 5.92
C ILE A 136 2.87 -8.61 5.17
N GLY A 137 1.78 -8.25 4.48
CA GLY A 137 1.76 -7.09 3.57
C GLY A 137 2.12 -5.77 4.26
N LEU A 138 1.42 -5.40 5.34
CA LEU A 138 1.67 -4.14 6.05
C LEU A 138 2.99 -4.14 6.84
N SER A 139 3.42 -5.28 7.37
CA SER A 139 4.74 -5.38 7.99
C SER A 139 5.87 -5.21 6.98
N LEU A 140 5.71 -5.73 5.75
CA LEU A 140 6.64 -5.50 4.65
C LEU A 140 6.65 -4.01 4.25
N VAL A 141 5.48 -3.38 4.12
CA VAL A 141 5.38 -1.94 3.83
C VAL A 141 6.16 -1.13 4.86
N LYS A 142 5.98 -1.41 6.15
CA LYS A 142 6.71 -0.71 7.21
C LYS A 142 8.23 -0.81 7.06
N GLU A 143 8.75 -2.01 6.84
CA GLU A 143 10.20 -2.22 6.62
C GLU A 143 10.72 -1.45 5.39
N LEU A 144 9.96 -1.50 4.25
CA LEU A 144 10.34 -0.77 3.04
C LEU A 144 10.30 0.76 3.23
N VAL A 145 9.33 1.26 4.00
CA VAL A 145 9.22 2.67 4.37
C VAL A 145 10.40 3.09 5.25
N GLU A 146 10.76 2.29 6.25
CA GLU A 146 11.91 2.54 7.13
C GLU A 146 13.23 2.54 6.34
N MET A 147 13.39 1.68 5.34
CA MET A 147 14.55 1.71 4.44
C MET A 147 14.66 3.02 3.67
N HIS A 148 13.54 3.66 3.31
CA HIS A 148 13.50 4.98 2.68
C HIS A 148 13.68 6.13 3.66
N LYS A 149 13.84 5.87 4.98
CA LYS A 149 13.83 6.89 6.05
C LYS A 149 12.53 7.71 6.04
N ALA A 150 11.46 7.10 5.54
CA ALA A 150 10.11 7.66 5.48
C ALA A 150 9.29 7.25 6.70
N THR A 151 8.09 7.81 6.83
CA THR A 151 7.16 7.50 7.92
C THR A 151 5.85 6.99 7.36
N ILE A 152 5.27 5.96 7.96
CA ILE A 152 3.92 5.51 7.63
C ILE A 152 2.96 5.87 8.78
N SER A 153 1.79 6.36 8.43
CA SER A 153 0.71 6.67 9.36
C SER A 153 -0.61 6.07 8.87
N VAL A 154 -1.52 5.82 9.82
CA VAL A 154 -2.87 5.34 9.55
C VAL A 154 -3.86 6.17 10.35
N ASP A 155 -4.88 6.67 9.66
CA ASP A 155 -6.10 7.21 10.26
C ASP A 155 -7.27 6.33 9.82
N SER A 156 -8.03 5.82 10.79
CA SER A 156 -9.10 4.87 10.51
C SER A 156 -10.11 4.86 11.66
N ARG A 157 -11.36 4.68 11.31
CA ARG A 157 -12.45 4.43 12.25
C ARG A 157 -13.27 3.26 11.76
N LEU A 158 -13.66 2.40 12.68
CA LEU A 158 -14.49 1.26 12.37
C LEU A 158 -15.79 1.74 11.71
N GLY A 159 -16.14 1.18 10.55
CA GLY A 159 -17.30 1.57 9.75
C GLY A 159 -17.13 2.78 8.84
N GLU A 160 -16.05 3.57 9.00
CA GLU A 160 -15.83 4.79 8.22
C GLU A 160 -14.72 4.67 7.16
N GLY A 161 -13.96 3.56 7.18
CA GLY A 161 -12.84 3.32 6.28
C GLY A 161 -11.49 3.66 6.90
N SER A 162 -10.46 3.68 6.03
CA SER A 162 -9.08 3.91 6.46
C SER A 162 -8.33 4.82 5.49
N CYS A 163 -7.36 5.56 6.01
CA CYS A 163 -6.39 6.33 5.25
C CYS A 163 -4.98 5.91 5.66
N PHE A 164 -4.27 5.24 4.77
CA PHE A 164 -2.86 4.92 4.92
C PHE A 164 -2.03 5.94 4.16
N LYS A 165 -1.03 6.54 4.82
CA LYS A 165 -0.19 7.58 4.25
C LYS A 165 1.28 7.32 4.56
N VAL A 166 2.13 7.45 3.56
CA VAL A 166 3.58 7.40 3.68
C VAL A 166 4.16 8.76 3.34
N ASP A 167 4.91 9.34 4.26
CA ASP A 167 5.58 10.63 4.11
C ASP A 167 7.05 10.40 3.82
N PHE A 168 7.48 10.70 2.59
CA PHE A 168 8.85 10.62 2.12
C PHE A 168 9.53 11.99 2.26
N LEU A 169 10.79 12.01 2.69
CA LEU A 169 11.60 13.22 2.69
C LEU A 169 12.00 13.61 1.27
N LYS A 170 11.95 14.90 0.96
CA LYS A 170 12.49 15.44 -0.29
C LYS A 170 14.02 15.38 -0.27
N GLY A 171 14.63 15.38 -1.47
CA GLY A 171 16.08 15.30 -1.61
C GLY A 171 16.63 13.89 -1.39
N LYS A 172 17.94 13.78 -1.27
CA LYS A 172 18.67 12.50 -1.10
C LYS A 172 19.61 12.50 0.09
N GLU A 173 19.72 13.60 0.80
CA GLU A 173 20.69 13.86 1.87
C GLU A 173 20.42 13.01 3.12
N HIS A 174 19.20 12.52 3.26
CA HIS A 174 18.75 11.67 4.38
C HIS A 174 19.15 10.21 4.24
N TYR A 175 19.58 9.77 3.04
CA TYR A 175 20.04 8.40 2.83
C TYR A 175 21.44 8.16 3.36
N ASP A 176 21.70 6.93 3.79
CA ASP A 176 23.01 6.53 4.30
C ASP A 176 24.07 6.54 3.19
N LYS A 177 25.35 6.73 3.55
CA LYS A 177 26.47 6.75 2.61
C LYS A 177 26.67 5.45 1.82
N GLU A 178 26.13 4.35 2.35
CA GLU A 178 26.18 3.03 1.71
C GLU A 178 25.03 2.79 0.72
N THR A 179 24.11 3.76 0.60
CA THR A 179 23.00 3.68 -0.36
C THR A 179 23.54 3.81 -1.78
N GLU A 180 23.18 2.89 -2.65
CA GLU A 180 23.53 2.93 -4.07
C GLU A 180 22.61 3.91 -4.79
N PHE A 181 23.18 4.94 -5.43
CA PHE A 181 22.42 5.88 -6.25
C PHE A 181 22.61 5.55 -7.72
N ILE A 182 21.50 5.33 -8.41
CA ILE A 182 21.47 5.16 -9.87
C ILE A 182 21.38 6.57 -10.48
N LEU A 183 22.48 7.02 -11.06
CA LEU A 183 22.59 8.32 -11.73
C LEU A 183 22.36 8.16 -13.24
N GLU A 184 21.25 7.53 -13.64
CA GLU A 184 20.85 7.51 -15.04
C GLU A 184 20.08 8.79 -15.37
N ASP A 185 20.24 9.29 -16.61
CA ASP A 185 19.49 10.42 -17.12
C ASP A 185 17.99 10.20 -16.94
N ALA A 186 17.28 11.22 -16.49
CA ALA A 186 15.88 11.18 -16.04
C ALA A 186 14.86 10.72 -17.12
N GLU A 187 15.30 10.35 -18.31
CA GLU A 187 14.47 9.86 -19.43
C GLU A 187 14.45 8.33 -19.57
N ALA A 188 15.27 7.58 -18.82
CA ALA A 188 15.19 6.14 -18.87
C ALA A 188 13.89 5.65 -18.22
N PRO A 189 13.11 4.79 -18.89
CA PRO A 189 11.89 4.25 -18.30
C PRO A 189 12.28 3.46 -17.04
N VAL A 190 11.72 3.86 -15.90
CA VAL A 190 11.87 3.14 -14.64
C VAL A 190 11.49 1.68 -14.89
N ARG A 191 12.42 0.75 -14.71
CA ARG A 191 12.12 -0.68 -14.78
C ARG A 191 11.28 -1.01 -13.57
N MET A 192 9.98 -1.19 -13.77
CA MET A 192 9.10 -1.73 -12.74
C MET A 192 9.39 -3.22 -12.56
N GLY A 193 9.53 -3.66 -11.33
CA GLY A 193 9.71 -5.07 -11.01
C GLY A 193 8.49 -5.90 -11.45
N GLN A 194 8.67 -7.22 -11.59
CA GLN A 194 7.63 -8.18 -12.03
C GLN A 194 6.52 -8.40 -10.97
N VAL A 195 6.04 -7.35 -10.30
CA VAL A 195 4.93 -7.47 -9.33
C VAL A 195 3.59 -7.63 -10.06
N VAL A 196 3.54 -7.23 -11.33
CA VAL A 196 2.33 -7.26 -12.18
C VAL A 196 1.73 -8.66 -12.34
N ASP A 197 2.58 -9.70 -12.49
CA ASP A 197 2.08 -11.09 -12.68
C ASP A 197 1.49 -11.71 -11.40
N ILE A 198 1.85 -11.17 -10.24
CA ILE A 198 1.36 -11.66 -8.94
C ILE A 198 0.05 -10.96 -8.57
N ALA A 199 -0.14 -9.72 -9.03
CA ALA A 199 -1.32 -8.92 -8.78
C ALA A 199 -2.60 -9.58 -9.32
N ASN A 200 -2.55 -9.96 -10.59
CA ASN A 200 -3.72 -10.55 -11.27
C ASN A 200 -4.13 -11.90 -10.67
N SER A 201 -3.17 -12.70 -10.17
CA SER A 201 -3.49 -13.99 -9.54
C SER A 201 -3.96 -13.86 -8.09
N SER A 202 -3.48 -12.84 -7.35
CA SER A 202 -3.84 -12.65 -5.95
C SER A 202 -5.16 -11.91 -5.79
N ILE A 203 -5.44 -10.91 -6.64
CA ILE A 203 -6.67 -10.12 -6.58
C ILE A 203 -7.85 -10.91 -7.15
N GLN A 204 -7.65 -11.66 -8.26
CA GLN A 204 -8.69 -12.50 -8.85
C GLN A 204 -9.04 -13.74 -8.01
N SER A 205 -8.13 -14.23 -7.17
CA SER A 205 -8.39 -15.36 -6.26
C SER A 205 -8.88 -14.93 -4.87
N GLU A 206 -8.75 -13.66 -4.52
CA GLU A 206 -9.22 -13.10 -3.27
C GLU A 206 -10.55 -12.39 -3.52
N THR A 207 -11.67 -13.09 -3.32
CA THR A 207 -13.02 -12.51 -3.38
C THR A 207 -13.09 -11.33 -2.43
N LEU A 208 -13.44 -10.15 -2.95
CA LEU A 208 -13.73 -8.96 -2.15
C LEU A 208 -14.93 -9.25 -1.23
N ILE A 209 -15.11 -8.46 -0.20
CA ILE A 209 -16.19 -8.63 0.77
C ILE A 209 -17.51 -8.79 0.03
N PRO A 210 -18.27 -9.88 0.25
CA PRO A 210 -19.63 -9.99 -0.29
C PRO A 210 -20.46 -8.82 0.21
N ASP A 211 -21.41 -8.38 -0.61
CA ASP A 211 -22.38 -7.31 -0.28
C ASP A 211 -23.39 -7.78 0.80
N ASP A 212 -22.90 -8.40 1.85
CA ASP A 212 -23.67 -8.94 2.96
C ASP A 212 -23.60 -7.91 4.09
N SER A 213 -24.40 -6.85 3.98
CA SER A 213 -24.55 -5.80 4.98
C SER A 213 -24.85 -6.36 6.38
N GLU A 214 -25.56 -7.49 6.47
CA GLU A 214 -25.87 -8.18 7.73
C GLU A 214 -24.63 -8.77 8.42
N LYS A 215 -23.60 -9.22 7.67
CA LYS A 215 -22.36 -9.72 8.28
C LYS A 215 -21.43 -8.61 8.73
N ILE A 216 -21.55 -7.45 8.11
CA ILE A 216 -20.78 -6.28 8.51
C ILE A 216 -21.28 -5.73 9.86
N GLU A 217 -22.61 -5.72 10.08
CA GLU A 217 -23.20 -5.32 11.37
C GLU A 217 -22.79 -6.23 12.52
N ALA A 218 -22.65 -7.54 12.31
CA ALA A 218 -22.17 -8.47 13.34
C ALA A 218 -20.75 -8.19 13.81
N VAL A 219 -19.88 -7.64 12.95
CA VAL A 219 -18.51 -7.20 13.33
C VAL A 219 -18.55 -6.01 14.26
N TYR A 220 -19.56 -5.15 14.12
CA TYR A 220 -19.70 -3.94 14.95
C TYR A 220 -20.21 -4.26 16.36
N GLU A 221 -21.00 -5.31 16.54
CA GLU A 221 -21.57 -5.67 17.85
C GLU A 221 -20.59 -6.40 18.77
N GLU A 222 -19.65 -7.22 18.24
CA GLU A 222 -18.67 -7.95 19.05
C GLU A 222 -17.53 -7.08 19.59
N ASP A 223 -17.16 -5.97 18.94
CA ASP A 223 -16.07 -5.09 19.39
C ASP A 223 -16.56 -3.98 20.37
N THR A 224 -17.88 -3.90 20.67
CA THR A 224 -18.46 -2.94 21.62
C THR A 224 -18.86 -3.56 22.96
N ALA A 225 -18.68 -4.84 23.15
CA ALA A 225 -18.94 -5.57 24.39
C ALA A 225 -17.60 -5.88 25.10
#